data_7f0d7634df7aef6642da7d3da5b4c61d
#
_entry.id   7f0d7634df7aef6642da7d3da5b4c61d
#
_cell.length_a   1.000
_cell.length_b   1.000
_cell.length_c   1.000
_cell.angle_alpha   90.00
_cell.angle_beta   90.00
_cell.angle_gamma   90.00
#
_symmetry.space_group_name_H-M   'P 1'
#
loop_
_entity.id
_entity.type
_entity.pdbx_description
1 polymer ?
#
loop_
_entity_poly.entity_id
_entity_poly.type
_entity_poly.pdbx_seq_one_letter_code
_entity_poly.pdbx_strand_id
1 'polypeptide(L)'
;MAEIKKDALRPVLDQPLSYRQAVPEDIPTLLSITEDARTVLKKRGIDQWQGDYPNAKAFLYDIERGECWIAFHGEEPVGMFTLSTENAPGYDEITDGKWTPDLSFGVVHRLAVSAKYRGTAVSAYLFRCVDEVAHSLGLRSIRVDTHKKNKAMKRILIESGYRYRGNILVLIEAGHDPARQAFEKILK
;
A
#
# COMPACT_ATOMS: atom_id res chain seq x y z
N MET A 1 32.27 -26.28 -6.60
CA MET A 1 31.26 -25.92 -7.59
C MET A 1 30.16 -25.14 -6.85
N ALA A 2 30.09 -23.83 -7.06
CA ALA A 2 29.10 -22.99 -6.42
C ALA A 2 27.78 -23.16 -7.17
N GLU A 3 26.72 -23.59 -6.47
CA GLU A 3 25.35 -23.59 -6.99
C GLU A 3 24.95 -22.14 -7.30
N ILE A 4 24.78 -21.83 -8.57
CA ILE A 4 24.12 -20.62 -9.04
C ILE A 4 22.66 -20.74 -8.59
N LYS A 5 22.29 -20.01 -7.51
CA LYS A 5 20.90 -19.81 -7.14
C LYS A 5 20.18 -19.27 -8.39
N LYS A 6 19.29 -20.08 -8.98
CA LYS A 6 18.33 -19.64 -9.99
C LYS A 6 17.59 -18.44 -9.41
N ASP A 7 17.97 -17.22 -9.84
CA ASP A 7 17.08 -16.08 -9.73
C ASP A 7 15.79 -16.48 -10.47
N ALA A 8 14.71 -16.65 -9.71
CA ALA A 8 13.42 -16.93 -10.31
C ALA A 8 13.15 -15.77 -11.28
N LEU A 9 13.11 -16.09 -12.57
CA LEU A 9 12.80 -15.14 -13.64
C LEU A 9 11.52 -14.39 -13.23
N ARG A 10 11.61 -13.08 -13.17
CA ARG A 10 10.43 -12.24 -12.89
C ARG A 10 9.40 -12.49 -13.97
N PRO A 11 8.10 -12.59 -13.62
CA PRO A 11 7.09 -12.82 -14.63
C PRO A 11 7.07 -11.67 -15.63
N VAL A 12 6.95 -12.01 -16.90
CA VAL A 12 6.72 -11.04 -17.95
C VAL A 12 5.25 -10.60 -17.84
N LEU A 13 4.99 -9.30 -17.93
CA LEU A 13 3.63 -8.78 -17.99
C LEU A 13 3.17 -8.80 -19.45
N ASP A 14 2.73 -9.97 -19.91
CA ASP A 14 2.28 -10.24 -21.27
C ASP A 14 0.76 -10.08 -21.46
N GLN A 15 0.05 -9.85 -20.38
CA GLN A 15 -1.38 -9.54 -20.36
C GLN A 15 -1.61 -8.10 -19.86
N PRO A 16 -2.75 -7.48 -20.19
CA PRO A 16 -3.08 -6.17 -19.68
C PRO A 16 -3.24 -6.17 -18.15
N LEU A 17 -2.78 -5.11 -17.51
CA LEU A 17 -3.10 -4.86 -16.13
C LEU A 17 -4.46 -4.16 -16.02
N SER A 18 -5.30 -4.64 -15.12
CA SER A 18 -6.60 -4.06 -14.82
C SER A 18 -6.81 -3.95 -13.32
N TYR A 19 -7.80 -3.19 -12.87
CA TYR A 19 -8.20 -3.12 -11.47
C TYR A 19 -9.70 -2.87 -11.34
N ARG A 20 -10.25 -3.25 -10.20
CA ARG A 20 -11.65 -3.00 -9.82
C ARG A 20 -11.77 -2.87 -8.31
N GLN A 21 -12.91 -2.37 -7.86
CA GLN A 21 -13.27 -2.50 -6.45
C GLN A 21 -13.32 -3.98 -6.04
N ALA A 22 -12.80 -4.26 -4.85
CA ALA A 22 -12.87 -5.59 -4.26
C ALA A 22 -14.28 -5.87 -3.75
N VAL A 23 -14.65 -7.14 -3.76
CA VAL A 23 -15.92 -7.66 -3.21
C VAL A 23 -15.62 -8.64 -2.08
N PRO A 24 -16.58 -8.98 -1.21
CA PRO A 24 -16.33 -9.89 -0.08
C PRO A 24 -15.68 -11.21 -0.47
N GLU A 25 -15.97 -11.73 -1.66
CA GLU A 25 -15.41 -12.96 -2.20
C GLU A 25 -13.89 -12.86 -2.47
N ASP A 26 -13.35 -11.65 -2.58
CA ASP A 26 -11.90 -11.42 -2.76
C ASP A 26 -11.11 -11.50 -1.44
N ILE A 27 -11.76 -11.50 -0.28
CA ILE A 27 -11.09 -11.48 1.04
C ILE A 27 -10.01 -12.58 1.16
N PRO A 28 -10.23 -13.83 0.77
CA PRO A 28 -9.16 -14.84 0.81
C PRO A 28 -7.92 -14.45 0.00
N THR A 29 -8.11 -13.85 -1.17
CA THR A 29 -7.03 -13.37 -2.05
C THR A 29 -6.29 -12.19 -1.42
N LEU A 30 -7.01 -11.22 -0.85
CA LEU A 30 -6.43 -10.06 -0.15
C LEU A 30 -5.58 -10.50 1.05
N LEU A 31 -6.05 -11.50 1.81
CA LEU A 31 -5.30 -12.09 2.91
C LEU A 31 -4.04 -12.83 2.42
N SER A 32 -4.11 -13.55 1.31
CA SER A 32 -2.94 -14.20 0.70
C SER A 32 -1.87 -13.17 0.28
N ILE A 33 -2.25 -12.08 -0.35
CA ILE A 33 -1.33 -10.98 -0.72
C ILE A 33 -0.75 -10.31 0.54
N THR A 34 -1.55 -10.18 1.60
CA THR A 34 -1.10 -9.67 2.91
C THR A 34 -0.01 -10.57 3.51
N GLU A 35 -0.21 -11.88 3.49
CA GLU A 35 0.76 -12.84 4.04
C GLU A 35 2.07 -12.83 3.25
N ASP A 36 2.00 -12.69 1.96
CA ASP A 36 3.15 -12.44 1.10
C ASP A 36 3.94 -11.19 1.53
N ALA A 37 3.23 -10.11 1.85
CA ALA A 37 3.85 -8.87 2.32
C ALA A 37 4.44 -9.03 3.72
N ARG A 38 3.74 -9.66 4.67
CA ARG A 38 4.21 -9.97 6.03
C ARG A 38 5.54 -10.73 5.99
N THR A 39 5.60 -11.78 5.16
CA THR A 39 6.80 -12.60 5.00
C THR A 39 8.02 -11.76 4.59
N VAL A 40 7.86 -10.82 3.66
CA VAL A 40 8.96 -9.96 3.22
C VAL A 40 9.34 -8.91 4.27
N LEU A 41 8.36 -8.31 4.91
CA LEU A 41 8.59 -7.33 5.98
C LEU A 41 9.36 -7.98 7.12
N LYS A 42 8.93 -9.17 7.56
CA LYS A 42 9.63 -9.97 8.59
C LYS A 42 11.08 -10.27 8.23
N LYS A 43 11.32 -10.76 7.00
CA LYS A 43 12.69 -11.05 6.50
C LYS A 43 13.59 -9.81 6.49
N ARG A 44 13.02 -8.62 6.41
CA ARG A 44 13.73 -7.34 6.42
C ARG A 44 13.83 -6.71 7.81
N GLY A 45 13.34 -7.36 8.85
CA GLY A 45 13.30 -6.84 10.22
C GLY A 45 12.42 -5.60 10.35
N ILE A 46 11.34 -5.54 9.58
CA ILE A 46 10.35 -4.46 9.60
C ILE A 46 9.16 -4.91 10.40
N ASP A 47 8.91 -4.23 11.52
CA ASP A 47 7.80 -4.48 12.42
C ASP A 47 6.55 -3.72 11.96
N GLN A 48 6.01 -4.17 10.83
CA GLN A 48 4.75 -3.69 10.25
C GLN A 48 3.95 -4.90 9.81
N TRP A 49 2.67 -4.98 10.17
CA TRP A 49 1.76 -6.08 9.86
C TRP A 49 2.17 -7.44 10.46
N GLN A 50 2.95 -7.46 11.53
CA GLN A 50 3.45 -8.70 12.12
C GLN A 50 2.49 -9.34 13.15
N GLY A 51 1.39 -8.66 13.48
CA GLY A 51 0.30 -9.17 14.30
C GLY A 51 -0.89 -9.65 13.46
N ASP A 52 -2.10 -9.49 14.00
CA ASP A 52 -3.34 -9.89 13.33
C ASP A 52 -3.80 -8.92 12.23
N TYR A 53 -3.36 -7.67 12.27
CA TYR A 53 -3.72 -6.65 11.28
C TYR A 53 -2.75 -6.65 10.08
N PRO A 54 -3.21 -6.45 8.81
CA PRO A 54 -4.60 -6.44 8.34
C PRO A 54 -5.24 -7.83 8.39
N ASN A 55 -6.53 -7.89 8.68
CA ASN A 55 -7.32 -9.13 8.76
C ASN A 55 -8.61 -9.03 7.93
N ALA A 56 -9.39 -10.11 7.90
CA ALA A 56 -10.64 -10.17 7.14
C ALA A 56 -11.62 -9.05 7.52
N LYS A 57 -11.72 -8.70 8.81
CA LYS A 57 -12.61 -7.64 9.28
C LYS A 57 -12.21 -6.27 8.74
N ALA A 58 -10.90 -5.98 8.68
CA ALA A 58 -10.41 -4.72 8.12
C ALA A 58 -10.70 -4.63 6.62
N PHE A 59 -10.51 -5.73 5.86
CA PHE A 59 -10.86 -5.74 4.44
C PHE A 59 -12.37 -5.64 4.20
N LEU A 60 -13.18 -6.34 4.98
CA LEU A 60 -14.64 -6.24 4.85
C LEU A 60 -15.13 -4.80 5.08
N TYR A 61 -14.60 -4.14 6.12
CA TYR A 61 -14.89 -2.73 6.40
C TYR A 61 -14.56 -1.82 5.21
N ASP A 62 -13.38 -1.99 4.59
CA ASP A 62 -12.99 -1.19 3.43
C ASP A 62 -13.84 -1.50 2.18
N ILE A 63 -14.22 -2.77 1.99
CA ILE A 63 -15.06 -3.21 0.86
C ILE A 63 -16.45 -2.61 0.98
N GLU A 64 -17.08 -2.67 2.16
CA GLU A 64 -18.41 -2.10 2.42
C GLU A 64 -18.46 -0.58 2.15
N ARG A 65 -17.33 0.10 2.25
CA ARG A 65 -17.17 1.54 1.96
C ARG A 65 -16.77 1.83 0.52
N GLY A 66 -16.53 0.80 -0.29
CA GLY A 66 -16.04 0.96 -1.67
C GLY A 66 -14.60 1.47 -1.76
N GLU A 67 -13.80 1.33 -0.71
CA GLU A 67 -12.45 1.87 -0.57
C GLU A 67 -11.34 0.85 -0.87
N CYS A 68 -11.66 -0.45 -0.96
CA CYS A 68 -10.72 -1.53 -1.26
C CYS A 68 -10.70 -1.85 -2.76
N TRP A 69 -9.48 -1.98 -3.30
CA TRP A 69 -9.23 -2.21 -4.71
C TRP A 69 -8.28 -3.39 -4.91
N ILE A 70 -8.54 -4.20 -5.94
CA ILE A 70 -7.70 -5.33 -6.32
C ILE A 70 -7.31 -5.20 -7.79
N ALA A 71 -6.02 -5.48 -8.08
CA ALA A 71 -5.46 -5.40 -9.42
C ALA A 71 -5.11 -6.78 -9.97
N PHE A 72 -5.20 -6.92 -11.28
CA PHE A 72 -5.03 -8.16 -12.01
C PHE A 72 -4.03 -8.02 -13.16
N HIS A 73 -3.38 -9.14 -13.51
CA HIS A 73 -2.67 -9.38 -14.75
C HIS A 73 -3.42 -10.48 -15.49
N GLY A 74 -4.20 -10.10 -16.52
CA GLY A 74 -5.25 -10.98 -17.03
C GLY A 74 -6.28 -11.29 -15.94
N GLU A 75 -6.42 -12.56 -15.56
CA GLU A 75 -7.29 -13.00 -14.47
C GLU A 75 -6.56 -13.21 -13.13
N GLU A 76 -5.22 -13.14 -13.13
CA GLU A 76 -4.42 -13.38 -11.94
C GLU A 76 -4.33 -12.14 -11.05
N PRO A 77 -4.72 -12.21 -9.75
CA PRO A 77 -4.58 -11.08 -8.83
C PRO A 77 -3.10 -10.80 -8.53
N VAL A 78 -2.68 -9.56 -8.73
CA VAL A 78 -1.27 -9.16 -8.61
C VAL A 78 -0.98 -8.18 -7.49
N GLY A 79 -2.02 -7.51 -6.98
CA GLY A 79 -1.84 -6.52 -5.91
C GLY A 79 -3.16 -5.92 -5.45
N MET A 80 -3.06 -5.09 -4.42
CA MET A 80 -4.21 -4.43 -3.80
C MET A 80 -3.82 -3.09 -3.21
N PHE A 81 -4.82 -2.25 -2.95
CA PHE A 81 -4.71 -1.05 -2.13
C PHE A 81 -6.06 -0.67 -1.55
N THR A 82 -6.04 0.09 -0.47
CA THR A 82 -7.20 0.82 0.05
C THR A 82 -6.94 2.30 -0.10
N LEU A 83 -7.91 3.06 -0.58
CA LEU A 83 -7.89 4.53 -0.57
C LEU A 83 -9.09 5.02 0.24
N SER A 84 -8.83 5.48 1.47
CA SER A 84 -9.85 6.00 2.36
C SER A 84 -9.90 7.52 2.31
N THR A 85 -11.11 8.08 2.38
CA THR A 85 -11.34 9.52 2.54
C THR A 85 -11.50 9.93 4.00
N GLU A 86 -11.48 8.97 4.92
CA GLU A 86 -11.46 9.24 6.35
C GLU A 86 -10.05 9.58 6.82
N ASN A 87 -9.99 10.48 7.81
CA ASN A 87 -8.71 10.75 8.45
C ASN A 87 -8.28 9.55 9.29
N ALA A 88 -7.05 9.10 9.08
CA ALA A 88 -6.54 7.94 9.80
C ALA A 88 -5.97 8.34 11.18
N PRO A 89 -6.15 7.51 12.21
CA PRO A 89 -5.57 7.76 13.52
C PRO A 89 -4.06 8.05 13.44
N GLY A 90 -3.61 9.10 14.14
CA GLY A 90 -2.21 9.54 14.15
C GLY A 90 -1.80 10.47 13.01
N TYR A 91 -2.64 10.65 11.98
CA TYR A 91 -2.31 11.55 10.86
C TYR A 91 -2.42 13.03 11.22
N ASP A 92 -3.21 13.39 12.23
CA ASP A 92 -3.32 14.78 12.73
C ASP A 92 -2.09 15.19 13.55
N GLU A 93 -1.33 14.25 14.09
CA GLU A 93 -0.21 14.47 15.00
C GLU A 93 1.15 14.33 14.29
N ILE A 94 1.27 14.95 13.09
CA ILE A 94 2.53 14.92 12.35
C ILE A 94 3.61 15.74 13.07
N THR A 95 4.81 15.16 13.20
CA THR A 95 6.00 15.79 13.79
C THR A 95 7.11 15.92 12.74
N ASP A 96 8.09 16.78 12.98
CA ASP A 96 9.23 17.05 12.08
C ASP A 96 8.82 17.45 10.66
N GLY A 97 7.64 18.08 10.54
CA GLY A 97 7.09 18.53 9.29
C GLY A 97 5.61 18.86 9.38
N LYS A 98 4.93 18.92 8.23
CA LYS A 98 3.50 19.23 8.14
C LYS A 98 2.88 18.73 6.85
N TRP A 99 1.60 18.40 6.89
CA TRP A 99 0.77 18.22 5.71
C TRP A 99 0.55 19.55 4.97
N THR A 100 0.27 19.47 3.68
CA THR A 100 -0.21 20.65 2.94
C THR A 100 -1.61 21.01 3.46
N PRO A 101 -1.81 22.25 3.94
CA PRO A 101 -3.09 22.64 4.50
C PRO A 101 -4.18 22.81 3.42
N ASP A 102 -5.43 22.78 3.85
CA ASP A 102 -6.62 23.14 3.07
C ASP A 102 -6.82 22.36 1.77
N LEU A 103 -6.32 21.12 1.70
CA LEU A 103 -6.55 20.20 0.59
C LEU A 103 -7.45 19.06 1.03
N SER A 104 -8.46 18.73 0.19
CA SER A 104 -9.12 17.43 0.28
C SER A 104 -8.12 16.32 0.02
N PHE A 105 -8.10 15.30 0.87
CA PHE A 105 -7.11 14.24 0.77
C PHE A 105 -7.72 12.86 0.94
N GLY A 106 -7.05 11.87 0.37
CA GLY A 106 -7.25 10.46 0.69
C GLY A 106 -6.01 9.87 1.33
N VAL A 107 -6.21 8.80 2.07
CA VAL A 107 -5.12 8.06 2.73
C VAL A 107 -5.01 6.67 2.13
N VAL A 108 -3.81 6.33 1.63
CA VAL A 108 -3.52 4.99 1.10
C VAL A 108 -3.15 4.06 2.23
N HIS A 109 -3.90 2.99 2.35
CA HIS A 109 -3.66 1.90 3.28
C HIS A 109 -3.47 0.58 2.53
N ARG A 110 -2.88 -0.42 3.18
CA ARG A 110 -2.86 -1.82 2.76
C ARG A 110 -2.41 -2.06 1.31
N LEU A 111 -1.55 -1.15 0.78
CA LEU A 111 -0.97 -1.35 -0.55
C LEU A 111 0.07 -2.47 -0.52
N ALA A 112 -0.16 -3.51 -1.31
CA ALA A 112 0.72 -4.66 -1.41
C ALA A 112 0.70 -5.28 -2.81
N VAL A 113 1.82 -5.91 -3.19
CA VAL A 113 2.01 -6.67 -4.42
C VAL A 113 2.25 -8.13 -4.05
N SER A 114 1.58 -9.07 -4.74
CA SER A 114 1.76 -10.50 -4.53
C SER A 114 3.22 -10.92 -4.74
N ALA A 115 3.65 -12.00 -4.09
CA ALA A 115 5.05 -12.43 -4.07
C ALA A 115 5.63 -12.60 -5.48
N LYS A 116 4.88 -13.21 -6.37
CA LYS A 116 5.24 -13.51 -7.75
C LYS A 116 5.60 -12.24 -8.56
N TYR A 117 4.88 -11.15 -8.34
CA TYR A 117 4.98 -9.92 -9.14
C TYR A 117 5.84 -8.81 -8.50
N ARG A 118 6.55 -9.11 -7.41
CA ARG A 118 7.46 -8.14 -6.79
C ARG A 118 8.64 -7.80 -7.69
N GLY A 119 8.98 -6.51 -7.71
CA GLY A 119 10.06 -5.99 -8.55
C GLY A 119 9.71 -5.90 -10.03
N THR A 120 8.43 -6.05 -10.38
CA THR A 120 7.88 -5.73 -11.70
C THR A 120 7.26 -4.33 -11.69
N ALA A 121 6.63 -3.91 -12.80
CA ALA A 121 5.93 -2.64 -12.92
C ALA A 121 4.61 -2.58 -12.13
N VAL A 122 4.16 -3.67 -11.46
CA VAL A 122 2.87 -3.73 -10.75
C VAL A 122 2.77 -2.67 -9.64
N SER A 123 3.83 -2.45 -8.86
CA SER A 123 3.78 -1.43 -7.81
C SER A 123 3.58 -0.01 -8.35
N ALA A 124 4.24 0.34 -9.46
CA ALA A 124 4.03 1.63 -10.14
C ALA A 124 2.62 1.71 -10.75
N TYR A 125 2.10 0.60 -11.24
CA TYR A 125 0.72 0.52 -11.72
C TYR A 125 -0.28 0.79 -10.60
N LEU A 126 -0.13 0.16 -9.42
CA LEU A 126 -1.02 0.40 -8.28
C LEU A 126 -1.05 1.88 -7.88
N PHE A 127 0.09 2.58 -7.86
CA PHE A 127 0.09 4.00 -7.56
C PHE A 127 -0.59 4.84 -8.64
N ARG A 128 -0.55 4.45 -9.92
CA ARG A 128 -1.38 5.10 -10.96
C ARG A 128 -2.87 4.87 -10.73
N CYS A 129 -3.27 3.64 -10.37
CA CYS A 129 -4.66 3.36 -10.01
C CYS A 129 -5.12 4.20 -8.82
N VAL A 130 -4.28 4.36 -7.80
CA VAL A 130 -4.54 5.27 -6.66
C VAL A 130 -4.78 6.71 -7.15
N ASP A 131 -3.94 7.21 -8.06
CA ASP A 131 -4.11 8.55 -8.63
C ASP A 131 -5.44 8.68 -9.38
N GLU A 132 -5.79 7.70 -10.22
CA GLU A 132 -7.05 7.68 -10.98
C GLU A 132 -8.27 7.67 -10.07
N VAL A 133 -8.27 6.82 -9.03
CA VAL A 133 -9.35 6.79 -8.03
C VAL A 133 -9.44 8.10 -7.27
N ALA A 134 -8.31 8.65 -6.82
CA ALA A 134 -8.28 9.91 -6.10
C ALA A 134 -8.83 11.08 -6.95
N HIS A 135 -8.46 11.13 -8.24
CA HIS A 135 -9.03 12.11 -9.18
C HIS A 135 -10.54 11.94 -9.36
N SER A 136 -11.04 10.70 -9.49
CA SER A 136 -12.48 10.43 -9.63
C SER A 136 -13.29 10.87 -8.40
N LEU A 137 -12.65 10.88 -7.23
CA LEU A 137 -13.22 11.36 -5.96
C LEU A 137 -13.04 12.87 -5.73
N GLY A 138 -12.42 13.60 -6.67
CA GLY A 138 -12.16 15.04 -6.53
C GLY A 138 -11.15 15.38 -5.44
N LEU A 139 -10.29 14.45 -5.06
CA LEU A 139 -9.24 14.69 -4.08
C LEU A 139 -8.12 15.54 -4.67
N ARG A 140 -7.48 16.34 -3.82
CA ARG A 140 -6.39 17.23 -4.19
C ARG A 140 -5.03 16.78 -3.66
N SER A 141 -5.02 15.85 -2.74
CA SER A 141 -3.79 15.21 -2.27
C SER A 141 -4.01 13.77 -1.85
N ILE A 142 -2.93 13.01 -1.82
CA ILE A 142 -2.90 11.63 -1.35
C ILE A 142 -1.81 11.53 -0.29
N ARG A 143 -2.18 11.00 0.88
CA ARG A 143 -1.28 10.75 2.01
C ARG A 143 -1.02 9.26 2.16
N VAL A 144 0.15 8.92 2.62
CA VAL A 144 0.55 7.53 2.86
C VAL A 144 1.65 7.49 3.90
N ASP A 145 1.69 6.44 4.69
CA ASP A 145 2.77 6.20 5.62
C ASP A 145 3.49 4.86 5.34
N THR A 146 4.70 4.76 5.84
CA THR A 146 5.44 3.50 5.84
C THR A 146 6.45 3.46 6.97
N HIS A 147 6.79 2.27 7.43
CA HIS A 147 7.82 2.06 8.43
C HIS A 147 9.19 2.62 7.95
N LYS A 148 9.93 3.30 8.84
CA LYS A 148 11.22 3.96 8.51
C LYS A 148 12.26 3.06 7.84
N LYS A 149 12.25 1.76 8.13
CA LYS A 149 13.15 0.76 7.52
C LYS A 149 12.68 0.27 6.15
N ASN A 150 11.45 0.58 5.71
CA ASN A 150 10.92 0.10 4.44
C ASN A 150 11.46 0.89 3.24
N LYS A 151 12.75 0.67 2.95
CA LYS A 151 13.46 1.36 1.85
C LYS A 151 12.79 1.15 0.49
N ALA A 152 12.22 -0.04 0.24
CA ALA A 152 11.57 -0.35 -1.02
C ALA A 152 10.32 0.50 -1.23
N MET A 153 9.44 0.60 -0.21
CA MET A 153 8.25 1.44 -0.30
C MET A 153 8.62 2.92 -0.44
N LYS A 154 9.57 3.41 0.35
CA LYS A 154 10.03 4.81 0.26
C LYS A 154 10.55 5.16 -1.14
N ARG A 155 11.30 4.26 -1.77
CA ARG A 155 11.78 4.47 -3.14
C ARG A 155 10.61 4.59 -4.12
N ILE A 156 9.65 3.66 -4.08
CA ILE A 156 8.49 3.66 -4.96
C ILE A 156 7.63 4.92 -4.73
N LEU A 157 7.44 5.34 -3.49
CA LEU A 157 6.72 6.58 -3.17
C LEU A 157 7.36 7.79 -3.84
N ILE A 158 8.67 7.96 -3.74
CA ILE A 158 9.40 9.06 -4.36
C ILE A 158 9.28 8.98 -5.90
N GLU A 159 9.47 7.79 -6.49
CA GLU A 159 9.34 7.56 -7.94
C GLU A 159 7.90 7.81 -8.43
N SER A 160 6.88 7.63 -7.57
CA SER A 160 5.47 7.94 -7.84
C SER A 160 5.06 9.39 -7.56
N GLY A 161 6.01 10.26 -7.20
CA GLY A 161 5.79 11.69 -7.03
C GLY A 161 5.39 12.12 -5.61
N TYR A 162 5.44 11.21 -4.64
CA TYR A 162 5.22 11.54 -3.23
C TYR A 162 6.47 12.23 -2.64
N ARG A 163 6.23 13.13 -1.69
CA ARG A 163 7.28 13.82 -0.93
C ARG A 163 7.15 13.50 0.54
N TYR A 164 8.28 13.32 1.22
CA TYR A 164 8.31 13.18 2.66
C TYR A 164 7.75 14.44 3.34
N ARG A 165 6.91 14.25 4.35
CA ARG A 165 6.22 15.33 5.07
C ARG A 165 6.54 15.38 6.56
N GLY A 166 7.02 14.32 7.15
CA GLY A 166 7.31 14.24 8.58
C GLY A 166 7.13 12.82 9.12
N ASN A 167 6.96 12.72 10.43
CA ASN A 167 6.76 11.46 11.13
C ASN A 167 5.40 11.46 11.81
N ILE A 168 4.77 10.29 11.89
CA ILE A 168 3.51 10.03 12.58
C ILE A 168 3.60 8.77 13.42
N LEU A 169 2.69 8.62 14.37
CA LEU A 169 2.52 7.40 15.16
C LEU A 169 1.21 6.73 14.77
N VAL A 170 1.29 5.53 14.25
CA VAL A 170 0.12 4.72 13.83
C VAL A 170 -0.08 3.59 14.83
N LEU A 171 -1.02 3.78 15.74
CA LEU A 171 -1.33 2.87 16.85
C LEU A 171 -2.41 1.86 16.43
N ILE A 172 -2.06 0.88 15.60
CA ILE A 172 -3.00 -0.15 15.15
C ILE A 172 -2.93 -1.40 16.02
N GLU A 173 -1.73 -1.80 16.41
CA GLU A 173 -1.48 -3.04 17.18
C GLU A 173 -0.57 -2.74 18.38
N ALA A 174 -1.01 -3.15 19.56
CA ALA A 174 -0.19 -3.05 20.76
C ALA A 174 1.09 -3.92 20.64
N GLY A 175 2.21 -3.38 21.12
CA GLY A 175 3.49 -4.11 21.12
C GLY A 175 4.29 -4.03 19.83
N HIS A 176 3.79 -3.37 18.79
CA HIS A 176 4.50 -3.12 17.53
C HIS A 176 5.01 -1.68 17.43
N ASP A 177 6.11 -1.47 16.67
CA ASP A 177 6.67 -0.13 16.44
C ASP A 177 5.65 0.76 15.71
N PRO A 178 5.08 1.78 16.37
CA PRO A 178 4.09 2.65 15.75
C PRO A 178 4.70 3.71 14.83
N ALA A 179 6.03 3.92 14.87
CA ALA A 179 6.68 5.01 14.17
C ALA A 179 6.64 4.81 12.65
N ARG A 180 6.09 5.80 11.95
CA ARG A 180 5.99 5.82 10.49
C ARG A 180 6.55 7.11 9.93
N GLN A 181 7.07 7.03 8.72
CA GLN A 181 7.37 8.19 7.88
C GLN A 181 6.19 8.50 6.98
N ALA A 182 5.77 9.74 7.01
CA ALA A 182 4.61 10.26 6.30
C ALA A 182 5.01 10.89 4.95
N PHE A 183 4.26 10.59 3.92
CA PHE A 183 4.46 11.09 2.56
C PHE A 183 3.15 11.62 1.99
N GLU A 184 3.24 12.62 1.12
CA GLU A 184 2.10 13.23 0.46
C GLU A 184 2.41 13.49 -1.01
N LYS A 185 1.42 13.27 -1.86
CA LYS A 185 1.41 13.68 -3.26
C LYS A 185 0.30 14.69 -3.48
N ILE A 186 0.64 15.83 -4.05
CA ILE A 186 -0.35 16.83 -4.48
C ILE A 186 -0.79 16.46 -5.90
N LEU A 187 -2.09 16.34 -6.09
CA LEU A 187 -2.71 16.10 -7.40
C LEU A 187 -2.90 17.43 -8.12
N LYS A 188 -2.71 17.41 -9.43
CA LYS A 188 -2.84 18.58 -10.31
C LYS A 188 -4.19 18.57 -11.00
#